data_b339e5e61334bc247a74f4e05a0ebaac
#
_entry.id   b339e5e61334bc247a74f4e05a0ebaac
#
_cell.length_a   1.000
_cell.length_b   1.000
_cell.length_c   1.000
_cell.angle_alpha   90.00
_cell.angle_beta   90.00
_cell.angle_gamma   90.00
#
_symmetry.space_group_name_H-M   'P 1'
#
loop_
_entity.id
_entity.type
_entity.pdbx_description
1 polymer ?
#
loop_
_entity_poly.entity_id
_entity_poly.type
_entity_poly.pdbx_seq_one_letter_code
_entity_poly.pdbx_strand_id
1 'polypeptide(L)'
;MYAKFNVSRDTANNFIGLLVNRRAYSIQAQQPLPNGKVPYYLARDWKTKEAKLLDADAVRMHLNGDITINLYAINPETQRSKWVAIDGDFDGAVEALFRLQWELKQDGVEAAIEQSRRGGHLWIFAATPLLASECRMYIYNVIYNVALRLGVPVVGGGLKQGIEVFPKQDRLEDGEYGNAIRAPLGVHRKTNQRYWFYEASPAPEAQLSYLDCLKKLTEEELRNFIQGMELPEAYRPPAPAPYVPTRSTFNQAEFRILNFVTTTRKDSRNWWARCPSCSQIGKDRSGDNLSIQIKDPRYYKCWAGCTKEEIRAALGQPIRSKQMA
;
A
#
# COMPACT_ATOMS: atom_id res chain seq x y z
N MET A 1 18.50 -11.90 19.13
CA MET A 1 18.98 -12.41 17.82
C MET A 1 17.92 -13.38 17.32
N TYR A 2 17.40 -13.21 16.09
CA TYR A 2 16.38 -14.12 15.53
C TYR A 2 17.03 -15.37 14.95
N ALA A 3 16.28 -16.50 14.96
CA ALA A 3 16.73 -17.72 14.33
C ALA A 3 16.83 -17.55 12.80
N LYS A 4 17.96 -17.96 12.22
CA LYS A 4 18.12 -18.10 10.77
C LYS A 4 17.64 -19.49 10.35
N PHE A 5 16.91 -19.56 9.26
CA PHE A 5 16.44 -20.78 8.65
C PHE A 5 17.18 -21.01 7.33
N ASN A 6 17.34 -22.27 6.94
CA ASN A 6 17.81 -22.60 5.60
C ASN A 6 16.60 -23.04 4.76
N VAL A 7 15.87 -22.06 4.28
CA VAL A 7 14.60 -22.28 3.58
C VAL A 7 14.83 -22.85 2.19
N SER A 8 14.11 -23.91 1.85
CA SER A 8 14.18 -24.55 0.54
C SER A 8 13.55 -23.67 -0.55
N ARG A 9 13.85 -23.99 -1.81
CA ARG A 9 13.21 -23.32 -2.95
C ARG A 9 11.73 -23.69 -3.05
N ASP A 10 11.36 -24.90 -2.66
CA ASP A 10 9.97 -25.36 -2.65
C ASP A 10 9.14 -24.62 -1.61
N THR A 11 9.69 -24.40 -0.42
CA THR A 11 9.08 -23.54 0.62
C THR A 11 8.85 -22.12 0.10
N ALA A 12 9.83 -21.55 -0.61
CA ALA A 12 9.68 -20.23 -1.21
C ALA A 12 8.63 -20.20 -2.33
N ASN A 13 8.54 -21.24 -3.14
CA ASN A 13 7.52 -21.36 -4.18
C ASN A 13 6.12 -21.52 -3.57
N ASN A 14 5.98 -22.27 -2.47
CA ASN A 14 4.73 -22.36 -1.74
C ASN A 14 4.30 -20.98 -1.21
N PHE A 15 5.20 -20.23 -0.59
CA PHE A 15 4.94 -18.84 -0.18
C PHE A 15 4.45 -17.99 -1.35
N ILE A 16 5.09 -18.07 -2.52
CA ILE A 16 4.67 -17.34 -3.72
C ILE A 16 3.27 -17.77 -4.16
N GLY A 17 2.99 -19.05 -4.14
CA GLY A 17 1.68 -19.62 -4.49
C GLY A 17 0.55 -19.04 -3.65
N LEU A 18 0.73 -19.01 -2.34
CA LEU A 18 -0.25 -18.58 -1.37
C LEU A 18 -0.43 -17.04 -1.30
N LEU A 19 0.67 -16.30 -1.33
CA LEU A 19 0.69 -14.92 -0.83
C LEU A 19 0.93 -13.86 -1.90
N VAL A 20 1.61 -14.21 -3.01
CA VAL A 20 2.06 -13.21 -3.98
C VAL A 20 0.99 -12.97 -5.05
N ASN A 21 0.36 -11.80 -5.03
CA ASN A 21 -0.61 -11.36 -6.04
C ASN A 21 0.07 -10.82 -7.30
N ARG A 22 1.16 -10.08 -7.13
CA ARG A 22 1.99 -9.54 -8.21
C ARG A 22 3.46 -9.65 -7.87
N ARG A 23 4.30 -9.72 -8.89
CA ARG A 23 5.74 -9.90 -8.68
C ARG A 23 6.50 -8.61 -8.34
N ALA A 24 5.88 -7.44 -8.39
CA ALA A 24 6.48 -6.24 -7.82
C ALA A 24 6.48 -6.34 -6.29
N TYR A 25 7.52 -5.86 -5.63
CA TYR A 25 7.63 -5.84 -4.18
C TYR A 25 8.47 -4.66 -3.69
N SER A 26 8.30 -4.31 -2.43
CA SER A 26 9.15 -3.34 -1.77
C SER A 26 9.93 -3.98 -0.62
N ILE A 27 11.08 -3.42 -0.32
CA ILE A 27 11.99 -3.88 0.73
C ILE A 27 12.01 -2.85 1.85
N GLN A 28 11.87 -3.31 3.09
CA GLN A 28 12.02 -2.47 4.27
C GLN A 28 13.50 -2.07 4.45
N ALA A 29 13.76 -0.80 4.72
CA ALA A 29 15.10 -0.34 5.06
C ALA A 29 15.65 -1.11 6.27
N GLN A 30 16.95 -1.38 6.27
CA GLN A 30 17.61 -2.06 7.39
C GLN A 30 17.84 -1.13 8.58
N GLN A 31 18.00 0.16 8.32
CA GLN A 31 18.22 1.18 9.33
C GLN A 31 17.06 2.18 9.37
N PRO A 32 16.66 2.64 10.54
CA PRO A 32 15.67 3.68 10.67
C PRO A 32 16.20 5.02 10.15
N LEU A 33 15.30 5.84 9.64
CA LEU A 33 15.57 7.25 9.38
C LEU A 33 15.77 8.02 10.71
N PRO A 34 16.31 9.24 10.68
CA PRO A 34 16.49 10.07 11.89
C PRO A 34 15.20 10.29 12.70
N ASN A 35 14.04 10.23 12.05
CA ASN A 35 12.72 10.32 12.69
C ASN A 35 12.20 8.97 13.24
N GLY A 36 13.03 7.92 13.27
CA GLY A 36 12.69 6.59 13.76
C GLY A 36 11.79 5.76 12.84
N LYS A 37 11.42 6.25 11.65
CA LYS A 37 10.68 5.48 10.66
C LYS A 37 11.60 4.53 9.91
N VAL A 38 11.12 3.32 9.63
CA VAL A 38 11.79 2.33 8.79
C VAL A 38 11.00 2.21 7.49
N PRO A 39 11.36 2.97 6.44
CA PRO A 39 10.59 3.05 5.21
C PRO A 39 10.71 1.80 4.36
N TYR A 40 9.80 1.65 3.41
CA TYR A 40 9.85 0.66 2.35
C TYR A 40 10.21 1.32 1.02
N TYR A 41 11.06 0.67 0.25
CA TYR A 41 11.48 1.11 -1.08
C TYR A 41 11.14 0.03 -2.10
N LEU A 42 10.64 0.43 -3.26
CA LEU A 42 10.44 -0.49 -4.38
C LEU A 42 11.77 -1.17 -4.71
N ALA A 43 11.76 -2.50 -4.75
CA ALA A 43 12.95 -3.27 -5.13
C ALA A 43 13.34 -2.95 -6.57
N ARG A 44 14.56 -2.48 -6.77
CA ARG A 44 15.10 -2.09 -8.08
C ARG A 44 16.46 -2.72 -8.30
N ASP A 45 16.75 -3.01 -9.55
CA ASP A 45 18.12 -3.32 -9.95
C ASP A 45 18.99 -2.06 -9.76
N TRP A 46 20.15 -2.23 -9.16
CA TRP A 46 21.00 -1.10 -8.82
C TRP A 46 21.65 -0.45 -10.05
N LYS A 47 21.83 -1.21 -11.16
CA LYS A 47 22.41 -0.74 -12.42
C LYS A 47 21.34 -0.14 -13.34
N THR A 48 20.29 -0.94 -13.66
CA THR A 48 19.28 -0.55 -14.64
C THR A 48 18.19 0.36 -14.06
N LYS A 49 18.06 0.38 -12.70
CA LYS A 49 16.98 1.07 -11.98
C LYS A 49 15.58 0.51 -12.25
N GLU A 50 15.49 -0.56 -13.00
CA GLU A 50 14.23 -1.26 -13.26
C GLU A 50 13.71 -1.96 -12.00
N ALA A 51 12.40 -2.12 -11.89
CA ALA A 51 11.79 -2.85 -10.80
C ALA A 51 12.19 -4.33 -10.86
N LYS A 52 12.71 -4.86 -9.75
CA LYS A 52 12.98 -6.29 -9.62
C LYS A 52 11.69 -7.07 -9.46
N LEU A 53 11.64 -8.23 -10.07
CA LEU A 53 10.55 -9.18 -9.88
C LEU A 53 10.80 -10.01 -8.62
N LEU A 54 9.76 -10.22 -7.82
CA LEU A 54 9.79 -11.13 -6.68
C LEU A 54 9.88 -12.57 -7.19
N ASP A 55 10.98 -13.21 -6.86
CA ASP A 55 11.29 -14.60 -7.19
C ASP A 55 11.52 -15.44 -5.93
N ALA A 56 11.79 -16.74 -6.11
CA ALA A 56 12.04 -17.64 -5.00
C ALA A 56 13.27 -17.24 -4.17
N ASP A 57 14.28 -16.63 -4.77
CA ASP A 57 15.49 -16.24 -4.04
C ASP A 57 15.22 -15.02 -3.16
N ALA A 58 14.47 -14.02 -3.63
CA ALA A 58 14.03 -12.89 -2.82
C ALA A 58 13.12 -13.35 -1.65
N VAL A 59 12.23 -14.31 -1.88
CA VAL A 59 11.40 -14.91 -0.82
C VAL A 59 12.28 -15.67 0.18
N ARG A 60 13.25 -16.45 -0.27
CA ARG A 60 14.20 -17.12 0.63
C ARG A 60 14.97 -16.13 1.50
N MET A 61 15.46 -15.05 0.92
CA MET A 61 16.11 -13.97 1.68
C MET A 61 15.17 -13.36 2.74
N HIS A 62 13.88 -13.19 2.42
CA HIS A 62 12.87 -12.72 3.37
C HIS A 62 12.64 -13.73 4.51
N LEU A 63 12.41 -14.99 4.18
CA LEU A 63 12.16 -16.05 5.15
C LEU A 63 13.42 -16.36 5.99
N ASN A 64 14.60 -16.21 5.46
CA ASN A 64 15.87 -16.30 6.21
C ASN A 64 16.08 -15.08 7.13
N GLY A 65 15.42 -13.96 6.85
CA GLY A 65 15.56 -12.72 7.60
C GLY A 65 16.64 -11.78 7.08
N ASP A 66 17.16 -11.99 5.87
CA ASP A 66 18.16 -11.12 5.26
C ASP A 66 17.53 -9.82 4.75
N ILE A 67 16.30 -9.89 4.24
CA ILE A 67 15.46 -8.75 3.87
C ILE A 67 14.07 -8.87 4.49
N THR A 68 13.30 -7.78 4.49
CA THR A 68 11.87 -7.76 4.84
C THR A 68 11.11 -7.15 3.68
N ILE A 69 10.15 -7.88 3.13
CA ILE A 69 9.38 -7.44 1.97
C ILE A 69 7.96 -7.05 2.33
N ASN A 70 7.35 -6.21 1.49
CA ASN A 70 5.90 -5.98 1.44
C ASN A 70 5.31 -6.67 0.23
N LEU A 71 4.08 -7.17 0.40
CA LEU A 71 3.26 -7.74 -0.66
C LEU A 71 2.16 -6.76 -1.05
N TYR A 72 1.96 -6.57 -2.34
CA TYR A 72 0.86 -5.77 -2.87
C TYR A 72 -0.42 -6.60 -2.93
N ALA A 73 -1.54 -5.98 -2.54
CA ALA A 73 -2.81 -6.69 -2.36
C ALA A 73 -3.49 -7.08 -3.68
N ILE A 74 -3.22 -6.40 -4.78
CA ILE A 74 -3.93 -6.58 -6.05
C ILE A 74 -2.94 -6.91 -7.17
N ASN A 75 -3.30 -7.90 -7.98
CA ASN A 75 -2.66 -8.14 -9.26
C ASN A 75 -3.19 -7.13 -10.30
N PRO A 76 -2.34 -6.28 -10.92
CA PRO A 76 -2.80 -5.22 -11.82
C PRO A 76 -3.37 -5.73 -13.15
N GLU A 77 -2.98 -6.93 -13.59
CA GLU A 77 -3.43 -7.51 -14.85
C GLU A 77 -4.84 -8.11 -14.71
N THR A 78 -5.10 -8.77 -13.57
CA THR A 78 -6.37 -9.47 -13.33
C THR A 78 -7.32 -8.70 -12.41
N GLN A 79 -6.85 -7.66 -11.72
CA GLN A 79 -7.56 -6.90 -10.69
C GLN A 79 -8.04 -7.80 -9.52
N ARG A 80 -7.31 -8.88 -9.22
CA ARG A 80 -7.67 -9.89 -8.26
C ARG A 80 -6.67 -9.99 -7.12
N SER A 81 -7.14 -10.56 -5.99
CA SER A 81 -6.35 -10.83 -4.78
C SER A 81 -6.50 -12.29 -4.36
N LYS A 82 -5.41 -12.91 -3.89
CA LYS A 82 -5.39 -14.26 -3.31
C LYS A 82 -5.85 -14.28 -1.85
N TRP A 83 -6.00 -13.12 -1.24
CA TRP A 83 -6.32 -13.01 0.17
C TRP A 83 -7.01 -11.68 0.50
N VAL A 84 -7.78 -11.71 1.57
CA VAL A 84 -8.19 -10.53 2.33
C VAL A 84 -7.38 -10.50 3.61
N ALA A 85 -6.78 -9.37 3.95
CA ALA A 85 -6.04 -9.22 5.19
C ALA A 85 -6.60 -8.06 6.03
N ILE A 86 -6.60 -8.25 7.33
CA ILE A 86 -7.05 -7.27 8.33
C ILE A 86 -5.85 -6.98 9.23
N ASP A 87 -5.41 -5.73 9.28
CA ASP A 87 -4.33 -5.26 10.14
C ASP A 87 -4.93 -4.57 11.37
N GLY A 88 -4.67 -5.12 12.54
CA GLY A 88 -5.02 -4.55 13.84
C GLY A 88 -3.77 -4.03 14.54
N ASP A 89 -3.60 -2.70 14.60
CA ASP A 89 -2.42 -2.02 15.17
C ASP A 89 -2.85 -1.04 16.28
N PHE A 90 -3.54 -1.56 17.31
CA PHE A 90 -4.04 -0.81 18.48
C PHE A 90 -4.02 -1.70 19.72
N ASP A 91 -4.19 -1.09 20.90
CA ASP A 91 -4.21 -1.82 22.17
C ASP A 91 -5.42 -2.77 22.24
N GLY A 92 -5.19 -4.06 22.51
CA GLY A 92 -6.23 -5.09 22.49
C GLY A 92 -6.55 -5.67 21.10
N ALA A 93 -5.80 -5.27 20.07
CA ALA A 93 -6.05 -5.72 18.70
C ALA A 93 -6.02 -7.24 18.53
N VAL A 94 -5.10 -7.94 19.19
CA VAL A 94 -4.99 -9.41 19.10
C VAL A 94 -6.26 -10.08 19.57
N GLU A 95 -6.80 -9.66 20.71
CA GLU A 95 -8.07 -10.19 21.25
C GLU A 95 -9.24 -9.88 20.30
N ALA A 96 -9.28 -8.66 19.78
CA ALA A 96 -10.29 -8.25 18.80
C ALA A 96 -10.24 -9.12 17.54
N LEU A 97 -9.04 -9.42 17.03
CA LEU A 97 -8.86 -10.28 15.86
C LEU A 97 -9.27 -11.73 16.13
N PHE A 98 -9.00 -12.28 17.33
CA PHE A 98 -9.48 -13.61 17.71
C PHE A 98 -11.01 -13.67 17.79
N ARG A 99 -11.67 -12.65 18.34
CA ARG A 99 -13.13 -12.56 18.33
C ARG A 99 -13.67 -12.49 16.91
N LEU A 100 -13.05 -11.70 16.06
CA LEU A 100 -13.44 -11.58 14.65
C LEU A 100 -13.23 -12.91 13.91
N GLN A 101 -12.11 -13.60 14.11
CA GLN A 101 -11.85 -14.94 13.56
C GLN A 101 -12.95 -15.94 13.98
N TRP A 102 -13.34 -15.91 15.26
CA TRP A 102 -14.37 -16.81 15.78
C TRP A 102 -15.72 -16.55 15.12
N GLU A 103 -16.12 -15.29 14.97
CA GLU A 103 -17.38 -14.93 14.29
C GLU A 103 -17.36 -15.35 12.81
N LEU A 104 -16.28 -15.07 12.09
CA LEU A 104 -16.15 -15.48 10.69
C LEU A 104 -16.22 -17.01 10.53
N LYS A 105 -15.68 -17.74 11.50
CA LYS A 105 -15.75 -19.20 11.51
C LYS A 105 -17.20 -19.73 11.66
N GLN A 106 -18.08 -19.02 12.38
CA GLN A 106 -19.49 -19.37 12.45
C GLN A 106 -20.17 -19.27 11.08
N ASP A 107 -19.72 -18.34 10.25
CA ASP A 107 -20.18 -18.16 8.86
C ASP A 107 -19.43 -19.08 7.87
N GLY A 108 -18.61 -20.01 8.38
CA GLY A 108 -17.88 -20.99 7.57
C GLY A 108 -16.61 -20.43 6.89
N VAL A 109 -16.15 -19.24 7.29
CA VAL A 109 -14.93 -18.62 6.78
C VAL A 109 -13.76 -18.89 7.73
N GLU A 110 -12.74 -19.61 7.27
CA GLU A 110 -11.52 -19.82 8.04
C GLU A 110 -10.50 -18.72 7.79
N ALA A 111 -9.86 -18.26 8.86
CA ALA A 111 -8.84 -17.22 8.82
C ALA A 111 -7.69 -17.59 9.76
N ALA A 112 -6.48 -17.13 9.42
CA ALA A 112 -5.29 -17.27 10.25
C ALA A 112 -4.90 -15.95 10.90
N ILE A 113 -4.45 -15.96 12.15
CA ILE A 113 -3.96 -14.77 12.85
C ILE A 113 -2.44 -14.84 12.96
N GLU A 114 -1.76 -13.87 12.34
CA GLU A 114 -0.33 -13.61 12.51
C GLU A 114 -0.13 -12.57 13.61
N GLN A 115 0.77 -12.82 14.53
CA GLN A 115 1.21 -11.81 15.49
C GLN A 115 1.95 -10.66 14.77
N SER A 116 1.82 -9.45 15.25
CA SER A 116 2.64 -8.31 14.83
C SER A 116 3.24 -7.58 16.03
N ARG A 117 3.94 -6.48 15.79
CA ARG A 117 4.64 -5.74 16.85
C ARG A 117 3.70 -5.16 17.92
N ARG A 118 2.55 -4.64 17.52
CA ARG A 118 1.58 -3.96 18.42
C ARG A 118 0.20 -4.60 18.40
N GLY A 119 0.02 -5.65 17.62
CA GLY A 119 -1.26 -6.30 17.43
C GLY A 119 -1.10 -7.54 16.55
N GLY A 120 -1.85 -7.64 15.48
CA GLY A 120 -1.84 -8.78 14.58
C GLY A 120 -2.42 -8.51 13.21
N HIS A 121 -2.24 -9.48 12.33
CA HIS A 121 -2.92 -9.52 11.05
C HIS A 121 -3.80 -10.76 10.98
N LEU A 122 -5.05 -10.60 10.57
CA LEU A 122 -5.93 -11.71 10.24
C LEU A 122 -5.98 -11.89 8.73
N TRP A 123 -5.78 -13.12 8.26
CA TRP A 123 -5.68 -13.47 6.84
C TRP A 123 -6.77 -14.46 6.46
N ILE A 124 -7.56 -14.14 5.43
CA ILE A 124 -8.52 -15.02 4.77
C ILE A 124 -7.96 -15.33 3.38
N PHE A 125 -7.73 -16.60 3.09
CA PHE A 125 -7.15 -17.03 1.81
C PHE A 125 -8.23 -17.43 0.83
N ALA A 126 -8.03 -17.12 -0.44
CA ALA A 126 -8.94 -17.47 -1.53
C ALA A 126 -8.54 -18.81 -2.19
N ALA A 127 -9.52 -19.61 -2.59
CA ALA A 127 -9.31 -20.82 -3.37
C ALA A 127 -8.75 -20.51 -4.76
N THR A 128 -9.28 -19.47 -5.37
CA THR A 128 -8.77 -18.83 -6.59
C THR A 128 -8.76 -17.31 -6.36
N PRO A 129 -7.88 -16.53 -7.01
CA PRO A 129 -7.87 -15.10 -6.81
C PRO A 129 -9.24 -14.45 -7.03
N LEU A 130 -9.71 -13.64 -6.09
CA LEU A 130 -11.00 -12.96 -6.05
C LEU A 130 -10.92 -11.54 -6.58
N LEU A 131 -11.97 -10.99 -7.19
CA LEU A 131 -11.99 -9.59 -7.63
C LEU A 131 -11.81 -8.65 -6.44
N ALA A 132 -10.92 -7.68 -6.56
CA ALA A 132 -10.64 -6.73 -5.50
C ALA A 132 -11.88 -5.91 -5.10
N SER A 133 -12.73 -5.55 -6.06
CA SER A 133 -14.01 -4.88 -5.79
C SER A 133 -14.98 -5.75 -4.98
N GLU A 134 -15.08 -7.05 -5.27
CA GLU A 134 -15.91 -7.99 -4.51
C GLU A 134 -15.33 -8.20 -3.10
N CYS A 135 -14.00 -8.32 -2.97
CA CYS A 135 -13.34 -8.37 -1.66
C CYS A 135 -13.66 -7.12 -0.82
N ARG A 136 -13.66 -5.94 -1.42
CA ARG A 136 -14.03 -4.71 -0.70
C ARG A 136 -15.50 -4.67 -0.30
N MET A 137 -16.43 -5.12 -1.15
CA MET A 137 -17.82 -5.24 -0.75
C MET A 137 -18.00 -6.19 0.44
N TYR A 138 -17.31 -7.33 0.42
CA TYR A 138 -17.30 -8.26 1.55
C TYR A 138 -16.72 -7.63 2.82
N ILE A 139 -15.60 -6.93 2.71
CA ILE A 139 -14.97 -6.24 3.83
C ILE A 139 -15.92 -5.23 4.47
N TYR A 140 -16.52 -4.33 3.68
CA TYR A 140 -17.32 -3.23 4.22
C TYR A 140 -18.71 -3.66 4.67
N ASN A 141 -19.30 -4.68 4.06
CA ASN A 141 -20.65 -5.12 4.40
C ASN A 141 -20.67 -6.28 5.40
N VAL A 142 -19.63 -7.09 5.47
CA VAL A 142 -19.56 -8.25 6.36
C VAL A 142 -18.56 -8.01 7.48
N ILE A 143 -17.28 -7.88 7.15
CA ILE A 143 -16.20 -7.80 8.15
C ILE A 143 -16.37 -6.57 9.06
N TYR A 144 -16.66 -5.40 8.51
CA TYR A 144 -16.84 -4.19 9.32
C TYR A 144 -18.11 -4.25 10.17
N ASN A 145 -19.19 -4.84 9.67
CA ASN A 145 -20.41 -5.02 10.48
C ASN A 145 -20.17 -5.97 11.66
N VAL A 146 -19.42 -7.05 11.45
CA VAL A 146 -19.00 -7.94 12.55
C VAL A 146 -18.10 -7.18 13.52
N ALA A 147 -17.10 -6.45 13.04
CA ALA A 147 -16.21 -5.67 13.88
C ALA A 147 -16.95 -4.63 14.73
N LEU A 148 -17.89 -3.88 14.12
CA LEU A 148 -18.71 -2.89 14.84
C LEU A 148 -19.58 -3.55 15.91
N ARG A 149 -20.23 -4.69 15.60
CA ARG A 149 -21.04 -5.46 16.58
C ARG A 149 -20.19 -5.92 17.76
N LEU A 150 -18.94 -6.25 17.55
CA LEU A 150 -18.00 -6.66 18.59
C LEU A 150 -17.35 -5.48 19.32
N GLY A 151 -17.64 -4.23 18.93
CA GLY A 151 -17.00 -3.04 19.48
C GLY A 151 -15.55 -2.86 19.03
N VAL A 152 -15.13 -3.50 17.95
CA VAL A 152 -13.80 -3.37 17.36
C VAL A 152 -13.72 -2.08 16.54
N PRO A 153 -12.76 -1.18 16.82
CA PRO A 153 -12.64 0.06 16.08
C PRO A 153 -12.19 -0.20 14.64
N VAL A 154 -12.77 0.52 13.68
CA VAL A 154 -12.46 0.46 12.25
C VAL A 154 -11.88 1.80 11.81
N VAL A 155 -10.75 1.79 11.09
CA VAL A 155 -10.13 3.01 10.55
C VAL A 155 -11.05 3.62 9.49
N GLY A 156 -11.34 4.89 9.61
CA GLY A 156 -12.28 5.63 8.76
C GLY A 156 -13.34 6.34 9.61
N GLY A 157 -14.20 7.13 8.98
CA GLY A 157 -15.25 7.86 9.71
C GLY A 157 -14.73 8.79 10.83
N GLY A 158 -13.47 9.26 10.73
CA GLY A 158 -12.82 10.11 11.73
C GLY A 158 -11.92 9.38 12.73
N LEU A 159 -11.95 8.05 12.79
CA LEU A 159 -11.06 7.28 13.64
C LEU A 159 -9.68 7.08 12.97
N LYS A 160 -8.61 7.33 13.73
CA LYS A 160 -7.22 7.14 13.29
C LYS A 160 -6.65 5.78 13.71
N GLN A 161 -7.28 5.11 14.66
CA GLN A 161 -6.88 3.81 15.20
C GLN A 161 -8.03 2.82 15.02
N GLY A 162 -7.68 1.60 14.68
CA GLY A 162 -8.64 0.53 14.44
C GLY A 162 -8.09 -0.47 13.43
N ILE A 163 -8.93 -1.40 13.02
CA ILE A 163 -8.57 -2.34 11.96
C ILE A 163 -8.48 -1.63 10.62
N GLU A 164 -7.42 -1.94 9.87
CA GLU A 164 -7.28 -1.62 8.47
C GLU A 164 -7.39 -2.90 7.63
N VAL A 165 -7.96 -2.80 6.44
CA VAL A 165 -8.22 -3.98 5.60
C VAL A 165 -7.60 -3.85 4.21
N PHE A 166 -7.28 -5.00 3.63
CA PHE A 166 -6.70 -5.13 2.30
C PHE A 166 -7.47 -6.16 1.49
N PRO A 167 -7.72 -5.89 0.18
CA PRO A 167 -7.31 -4.71 -0.60
C PRO A 167 -8.06 -3.43 -0.17
N LYS A 168 -7.39 -2.27 -0.33
CA LYS A 168 -7.99 -0.93 -0.06
C LYS A 168 -8.57 -0.26 -1.31
N GLN A 169 -8.37 -0.84 -2.48
CA GLN A 169 -8.83 -0.32 -3.77
C GLN A 169 -9.69 -1.36 -4.47
N ASP A 170 -10.67 -0.90 -5.27
CA ASP A 170 -11.50 -1.76 -6.11
C ASP A 170 -10.71 -2.27 -7.32
N ARG A 171 -9.81 -1.42 -7.82
CA ARG A 171 -8.96 -1.66 -8.98
C ARG A 171 -7.72 -0.79 -8.93
N LEU A 172 -6.74 -1.13 -9.73
CA LEU A 172 -5.53 -0.36 -9.97
C LEU A 172 -5.57 0.23 -11.38
N GLU A 173 -5.19 1.49 -11.49
CA GLU A 173 -4.93 2.12 -12.78
C GLU A 173 -3.53 1.75 -13.31
N ASP A 174 -3.30 1.98 -14.59
CA ASP A 174 -2.02 1.66 -15.23
C ASP A 174 -0.83 2.29 -14.51
N GLY A 175 0.14 1.47 -14.18
CA GLY A 175 1.37 1.88 -13.48
C GLY A 175 1.21 2.11 -11.98
N GLU A 176 0.04 1.90 -11.39
CA GLU A 176 -0.14 1.93 -9.95
C GLU A 176 0.34 0.63 -9.29
N TYR A 177 0.91 0.76 -8.09
CA TYR A 177 1.31 -0.39 -7.29
C TYR A 177 0.21 -0.82 -6.31
N GLY A 178 -0.66 0.10 -5.91
CA GLY A 178 -1.68 -0.13 -4.90
C GLY A 178 -1.12 -0.21 -3.48
N ASN A 179 -1.96 -0.64 -2.56
CA ASN A 179 -1.60 -0.81 -1.17
C ASN A 179 -0.82 -2.11 -0.94
N ALA A 180 0.11 -2.06 -0.01
CA ALA A 180 0.92 -3.21 0.37
C ALA A 180 0.87 -3.44 1.88
N ILE A 181 0.98 -4.69 2.28
CA ILE A 181 1.11 -5.14 3.67
C ILE A 181 2.48 -5.80 3.86
N ARG A 182 3.04 -5.76 5.07
CA ARG A 182 4.25 -6.50 5.40
C ARG A 182 4.02 -8.00 5.14
N ALA A 183 4.90 -8.61 4.38
CA ALA A 183 4.84 -10.05 4.17
C ALA A 183 5.02 -10.81 5.49
N PRO A 184 4.21 -11.84 5.74
CA PRO A 184 4.32 -12.65 6.95
C PRO A 184 5.63 -13.46 6.99
N LEU A 185 5.95 -14.02 8.16
CA LEU A 185 7.09 -14.90 8.42
C LEU A 185 8.47 -14.25 8.28
N GLY A 186 8.56 -12.98 7.92
CA GLY A 186 9.82 -12.24 7.85
C GLY A 186 10.24 -11.60 9.18
N VAL A 187 11.46 -11.07 9.21
CA VAL A 187 11.97 -10.33 10.38
C VAL A 187 11.51 -8.88 10.32
N HIS A 188 10.84 -8.40 11.34
CA HIS A 188 10.43 -7.01 11.47
C HIS A 188 11.63 -6.14 11.85
N ARG A 189 12.06 -5.21 10.99
CA ARG A 189 13.32 -4.46 11.14
C ARG A 189 13.38 -3.53 12.36
N LYS A 190 12.24 -3.01 12.82
CA LYS A 190 12.20 -2.13 13.99
C LYS A 190 12.41 -2.89 15.31
N THR A 191 11.94 -4.14 15.40
CA THR A 191 12.04 -4.95 16.62
C THR A 191 13.12 -6.01 16.53
N ASN A 192 13.59 -6.29 15.33
CA ASN A 192 14.50 -7.39 15.01
C ASN A 192 13.96 -8.76 15.48
N GLN A 193 12.62 -8.91 15.44
CA GLN A 193 11.90 -10.12 15.81
C GLN A 193 11.13 -10.66 14.63
N ARG A 194 10.88 -11.97 14.64
CA ARG A 194 10.01 -12.66 13.71
C ARG A 194 8.68 -12.91 14.39
N TYR A 195 7.60 -12.69 13.67
CA TYR A 195 6.23 -12.92 14.12
C TYR A 195 5.64 -14.08 13.33
N TRP A 196 4.79 -14.85 14.01
CA TRP A 196 4.28 -16.14 13.54
C TRP A 196 2.76 -16.16 13.57
N PHE A 197 2.17 -17.04 12.78
CA PHE A 197 0.78 -17.43 12.98
C PHE A 197 0.66 -18.25 14.25
N TYR A 198 -0.38 -17.97 15.03
CA TYR A 198 -0.53 -18.55 16.38
C TYR A 198 -0.72 -20.07 16.40
N GLU A 199 -1.38 -20.63 15.39
CA GLU A 199 -1.83 -22.03 15.38
C GLU A 199 -0.80 -23.01 14.76
N ALA A 200 0.42 -22.57 14.51
CA ALA A 200 1.47 -23.39 13.91
C ALA A 200 2.83 -23.22 14.59
N SER A 201 3.66 -24.25 14.51
CA SER A 201 5.03 -24.22 15.03
C SER A 201 5.86 -23.11 14.38
N PRO A 202 6.80 -22.46 15.12
CA PRO A 202 7.56 -21.32 14.65
C PRO A 202 8.68 -21.69 13.66
N ALA A 203 8.32 -22.29 12.53
CA ALA A 203 9.19 -22.61 11.41
C ALA A 203 8.48 -22.30 10.08
N PRO A 204 9.15 -21.70 9.08
CA PRO A 204 8.53 -21.29 7.82
C PRO A 204 7.72 -22.41 7.13
N GLU A 205 8.25 -23.63 7.09
CA GLU A 205 7.61 -24.79 6.47
C GLU A 205 6.31 -25.16 7.21
N ALA A 206 6.35 -25.25 8.55
CA ALA A 206 5.18 -25.58 9.36
C ALA A 206 4.09 -24.52 9.26
N GLN A 207 4.48 -23.25 9.22
CA GLN A 207 3.57 -22.11 9.05
C GLN A 207 2.89 -22.13 7.68
N LEU A 208 3.63 -22.38 6.61
CA LEU A 208 3.05 -22.47 5.26
C LEU A 208 2.15 -23.70 5.11
N SER A 209 2.55 -24.85 5.67
CA SER A 209 1.71 -26.06 5.69
C SER A 209 0.38 -25.79 6.43
N TYR A 210 0.42 -25.10 7.56
CA TYR A 210 -0.78 -24.67 8.27
C TYR A 210 -1.69 -23.82 7.39
N LEU A 211 -1.14 -22.79 6.73
CA LEU A 211 -1.90 -21.94 5.84
C LEU A 211 -2.50 -22.70 4.64
N ASP A 212 -1.79 -23.72 4.13
CA ASP A 212 -2.29 -24.58 3.06
C ASP A 212 -3.50 -25.42 3.49
N CYS A 213 -3.52 -25.87 4.74
CA CYS A 213 -4.61 -26.71 5.28
C CYS A 213 -5.89 -25.94 5.58
N LEU A 214 -5.86 -24.62 5.69
CA LEU A 214 -7.07 -23.81 5.93
C LEU A 214 -8.06 -23.96 4.77
N LYS A 215 -9.35 -23.99 5.11
CA LYS A 215 -10.42 -23.83 4.11
C LYS A 215 -10.25 -22.49 3.39
N LYS A 216 -10.20 -22.51 2.08
CA LYS A 216 -10.07 -21.31 1.25
C LYS A 216 -11.48 -20.78 0.90
N LEU A 217 -11.65 -19.47 0.96
CA LEU A 217 -12.86 -18.78 0.52
C LEU A 217 -12.97 -18.90 -1.01
N THR A 218 -14.08 -19.45 -1.48
CA THR A 218 -14.38 -19.55 -2.91
C THR A 218 -15.03 -18.28 -3.46
N GLU A 219 -14.95 -18.08 -4.78
CA GLU A 219 -15.63 -16.96 -5.44
C GLU A 219 -17.16 -17.05 -5.29
N GLU A 220 -17.71 -18.25 -5.28
CA GLU A 220 -19.14 -18.49 -5.06
C GLU A 220 -19.57 -18.11 -3.64
N GLU A 221 -18.84 -18.58 -2.62
CA GLU A 221 -19.10 -18.20 -1.22
C GLU A 221 -19.02 -16.70 -1.03
N LEU A 222 -17.96 -16.04 -1.58
CA LEU A 222 -17.82 -14.59 -1.51
C LEU A 222 -19.04 -13.88 -2.11
N ARG A 223 -19.48 -14.29 -3.31
CA ARG A 223 -20.62 -13.69 -3.99
C ARG A 223 -21.94 -13.93 -3.25
N ASN A 224 -22.09 -15.07 -2.61
CA ASN A 224 -23.25 -15.33 -1.76
C ASN A 224 -23.29 -14.38 -0.55
N PHE A 225 -22.12 -14.11 0.09
CA PHE A 225 -22.03 -13.15 1.19
C PHE A 225 -22.39 -11.72 0.78
N ILE A 226 -22.08 -11.32 -0.43
CA ILE A 226 -22.28 -9.93 -0.91
C ILE A 226 -23.51 -9.77 -1.81
N GLN A 227 -24.31 -10.81 -1.98
CA GLN A 227 -25.47 -10.77 -2.87
C GLN A 227 -26.43 -9.63 -2.50
N GLY A 228 -26.74 -8.76 -3.46
CA GLY A 228 -27.62 -7.61 -3.28
C GLY A 228 -27.01 -6.47 -2.45
N MET A 229 -25.72 -6.56 -2.09
CA MET A 229 -25.01 -5.51 -1.36
C MET A 229 -24.35 -4.51 -2.29
N GLU A 230 -24.26 -3.26 -1.85
CA GLU A 230 -23.49 -2.21 -2.47
C GLU A 230 -22.41 -1.72 -1.50
N LEU A 231 -21.35 -1.12 -2.04
CA LEU A 231 -20.35 -0.46 -1.19
C LEU A 231 -21.03 0.68 -0.41
N PRO A 232 -20.96 0.70 0.95
CA PRO A 232 -21.56 1.76 1.74
C PRO A 232 -21.08 3.14 1.30
N GLU A 233 -21.95 4.16 1.31
CA GLU A 233 -21.66 5.51 0.78
C GLU A 233 -20.42 6.12 1.41
N ALA A 234 -20.21 5.92 2.71
CA ALA A 234 -19.02 6.41 3.44
C ALA A 234 -17.68 5.90 2.87
N TYR A 235 -17.69 4.78 2.14
CA TYR A 235 -16.51 4.13 1.57
C TYR A 235 -16.47 4.17 0.04
N ARG A 236 -17.50 4.76 -0.58
CA ARG A 236 -17.47 5.02 -2.02
C ARG A 236 -16.42 6.10 -2.30
N PRO A 237 -15.57 5.93 -3.32
CA PRO A 237 -14.72 7.02 -3.74
C PRO A 237 -15.60 8.24 -4.05
N PRO A 238 -15.21 9.46 -3.65
CA PRO A 238 -15.98 10.64 -3.97
C PRO A 238 -16.22 10.66 -5.48
N ALA A 239 -17.47 10.87 -5.87
CA ALA A 239 -17.81 11.04 -7.28
C ALA A 239 -16.84 12.08 -7.87
N PRO A 240 -16.25 11.84 -9.05
CA PRO A 240 -15.41 12.82 -9.67
C PRO A 240 -16.21 14.13 -9.71
N ALA A 241 -15.68 15.16 -9.07
CA ALA A 241 -16.35 16.45 -9.04
C ALA A 241 -16.76 16.79 -10.49
N PRO A 242 -18.02 17.15 -10.75
CA PRO A 242 -18.45 17.49 -12.10
C PRO A 242 -17.46 18.51 -12.61
N TYR A 243 -16.87 18.24 -13.79
CA TYR A 243 -15.97 19.18 -14.45
C TYR A 243 -16.78 20.46 -14.68
N VAL A 244 -16.69 21.38 -13.74
CA VAL A 244 -17.17 22.75 -13.92
C VAL A 244 -16.07 23.42 -14.72
N PRO A 245 -16.29 23.72 -16.01
CA PRO A 245 -15.34 24.54 -16.74
C PRO A 245 -15.31 25.87 -16.01
N THR A 246 -14.28 26.09 -15.22
CA THR A 246 -14.00 27.42 -14.67
C THR A 246 -13.72 28.29 -15.88
N ARG A 247 -14.73 28.98 -16.36
CA ARG A 247 -14.53 30.14 -17.21
C ARG A 247 -13.69 31.12 -16.39
N SER A 248 -12.39 31.01 -16.56
CA SER A 248 -11.45 32.00 -16.06
C SER A 248 -11.74 33.32 -16.85
N THR A 249 -12.51 34.20 -16.25
CA THR A 249 -12.66 35.58 -16.70
C THR A 249 -11.41 36.42 -16.32
N PHE A 250 -10.23 35.80 -16.38
CA PHE A 250 -8.99 36.49 -16.09
C PHE A 250 -8.15 36.63 -17.37
N ASN A 251 -8.17 37.82 -17.92
CA ASN A 251 -7.26 38.35 -18.93
C ASN A 251 -5.83 38.57 -18.36
N GLN A 252 -5.29 37.60 -17.62
CA GLN A 252 -3.86 37.55 -17.28
C GLN A 252 -3.24 36.41 -18.05
N ALA A 253 -2.13 36.68 -18.72
CA ALA A 253 -1.35 35.65 -19.41
C ALA A 253 -1.15 34.45 -18.46
N GLU A 254 -1.71 33.30 -18.84
CA GLU A 254 -1.68 32.10 -18.03
C GLU A 254 -0.24 31.72 -17.72
N PHE A 255 0.11 31.65 -16.43
CA PHE A 255 1.46 31.28 -16.03
C PHE A 255 1.74 29.83 -16.45
N ARG A 256 2.72 29.67 -17.35
CA ARG A 256 3.21 28.36 -17.81
C ARG A 256 4.64 28.16 -17.33
N ILE A 257 4.83 27.29 -16.34
CA ILE A 257 6.14 27.07 -15.72
C ILE A 257 7.21 26.65 -16.75
N LEU A 258 6.85 25.93 -17.79
CA LEU A 258 7.76 25.53 -18.87
C LEU A 258 8.37 26.71 -19.64
N ASN A 259 7.77 27.90 -19.57
CA ASN A 259 8.36 29.11 -20.16
C ASN A 259 9.52 29.69 -19.32
N PHE A 260 9.71 29.22 -18.09
CA PHE A 260 10.64 29.80 -17.14
C PHE A 260 11.71 28.81 -16.66
N VAL A 261 11.58 27.50 -16.95
CA VAL A 261 12.52 26.48 -16.54
C VAL A 261 12.98 25.64 -17.72
N THR A 262 14.26 25.28 -17.72
CA THR A 262 14.81 24.33 -18.70
C THR A 262 14.64 22.92 -18.15
N THR A 263 13.99 22.05 -18.92
CA THR A 263 13.80 20.65 -18.56
C THR A 263 15.09 19.87 -18.76
N THR A 264 15.47 19.05 -17.77
CA THR A 264 16.69 18.24 -17.79
C THR A 264 16.42 16.79 -18.20
N ARG A 265 15.19 16.32 -17.93
CA ARG A 265 14.76 14.93 -18.18
C ARG A 265 13.26 14.88 -18.43
N LYS A 266 12.82 13.81 -19.12
CA LYS A 266 11.40 13.49 -19.32
C LYS A 266 11.17 12.00 -19.02
N ASP A 267 10.06 11.70 -18.35
CA ASP A 267 9.53 10.33 -18.24
C ASP A 267 8.13 10.25 -18.87
N SER A 268 7.41 9.17 -18.66
CA SER A 268 6.07 8.96 -19.24
C SER A 268 5.00 9.93 -18.72
N ARG A 269 5.22 10.57 -17.59
CA ARG A 269 4.22 11.41 -16.90
C ARG A 269 4.68 12.85 -16.69
N ASN A 270 5.99 13.07 -16.53
CA ASN A 270 6.53 14.35 -16.11
C ASN A 270 7.74 14.78 -16.94
N TRP A 271 7.83 16.10 -17.10
CA TRP A 271 9.08 16.80 -17.35
C TRP A 271 9.77 17.02 -16.00
N TRP A 272 11.09 16.94 -15.98
CA TRP A 272 11.92 17.22 -14.82
C TRP A 272 12.80 18.42 -15.10
N ALA A 273 12.96 19.26 -14.09
CA ALA A 273 13.74 20.48 -14.19
C ALA A 273 14.42 20.81 -12.86
N ARG A 274 15.39 21.68 -12.90
CA ARG A 274 15.95 22.29 -11.70
C ARG A 274 14.90 23.15 -11.02
N CYS A 275 14.69 22.96 -9.71
CA CYS A 275 13.77 23.80 -8.96
C CYS A 275 14.36 25.19 -8.76
N PRO A 276 13.70 26.27 -9.20
CA PRO A 276 14.22 27.65 -9.10
C PRO A 276 14.53 28.06 -7.65
N SER A 277 13.63 27.77 -6.72
CA SER A 277 13.81 28.07 -5.31
C SER A 277 14.96 27.28 -4.66
N CYS A 278 15.00 25.95 -4.88
CA CYS A 278 16.11 25.12 -4.37
C CYS A 278 17.46 25.53 -4.95
N SER A 279 17.49 25.97 -6.21
CA SER A 279 18.73 26.38 -6.90
C SER A 279 19.34 27.61 -6.25
N GLN A 280 18.53 28.60 -5.84
CA GLN A 280 19.02 29.82 -5.19
C GLN A 280 19.74 29.55 -3.86
N ILE A 281 19.34 28.48 -3.15
CA ILE A 281 19.92 28.09 -1.85
C ILE A 281 20.85 26.87 -1.94
N GLY A 282 21.25 26.49 -3.16
CA GLY A 282 22.18 25.38 -3.41
C GLY A 282 21.67 23.98 -3.06
N LYS A 283 20.36 23.81 -2.86
CA LYS A 283 19.72 22.52 -2.47
C LYS A 283 19.36 21.63 -3.64
N ASP A 284 19.40 22.10 -4.87
CA ASP A 284 19.14 21.29 -6.07
C ASP A 284 20.45 20.86 -6.75
N ARG A 285 21.14 19.89 -6.14
CA ARG A 285 22.40 19.36 -6.66
C ARG A 285 22.20 18.43 -7.87
N SER A 286 21.10 17.68 -7.91
CA SER A 286 20.76 16.78 -9.01
C SER A 286 20.26 17.50 -10.25
N GLY A 287 19.74 18.73 -10.08
CA GLY A 287 19.16 19.52 -11.17
C GLY A 287 17.79 19.04 -11.63
N ASP A 288 17.11 18.18 -10.85
CA ASP A 288 15.83 17.58 -11.21
C ASP A 288 14.84 17.49 -10.03
N ASN A 289 14.94 18.41 -9.08
CA ASN A 289 14.01 18.44 -7.95
C ASN A 289 12.57 18.89 -8.32
N LEU A 290 12.35 19.45 -9.50
CA LEU A 290 11.04 19.92 -9.96
C LEU A 290 10.45 18.95 -10.99
N SER A 291 9.31 18.33 -10.65
CA SER A 291 8.50 17.58 -11.62
C SER A 291 7.34 18.44 -12.13
N ILE A 292 7.06 18.37 -13.44
CA ILE A 292 6.02 19.11 -14.14
C ILE A 292 5.21 18.12 -14.96
N GLN A 293 3.90 18.01 -14.75
CA GLN A 293 3.07 17.06 -15.48
C GLN A 293 3.04 17.37 -16.99
N ILE A 294 3.21 16.32 -17.82
CA ILE A 294 3.15 16.46 -19.27
C ILE A 294 1.73 16.80 -19.76
N LYS A 295 0.72 16.15 -19.17
CA LYS A 295 -0.69 16.36 -19.55
C LYS A 295 -1.19 17.77 -19.18
N ASP A 296 -0.71 18.30 -18.07
CA ASP A 296 -1.09 19.64 -17.60
C ASP A 296 0.06 20.30 -16.85
N PRO A 297 0.86 21.14 -17.51
CA PRO A 297 2.02 21.82 -16.90
C PRO A 297 1.68 22.81 -15.75
N ARG A 298 0.42 23.04 -15.45
CA ARG A 298 -0.01 23.80 -14.26
C ARG A 298 0.22 23.00 -12.97
N TYR A 299 0.34 21.67 -13.09
CA TYR A 299 0.68 20.79 -11.99
C TYR A 299 2.18 20.54 -11.97
N TYR A 300 2.85 21.14 -11.03
CA TYR A 300 4.27 20.96 -10.76
C TYR A 300 4.53 20.87 -9.27
N LYS A 301 5.58 20.16 -8.89
CA LYS A 301 5.94 19.87 -7.50
C LYS A 301 7.45 19.81 -7.32
N CYS A 302 7.96 20.51 -6.31
CA CYS A 302 9.34 20.33 -5.85
C CYS A 302 9.41 19.18 -4.85
N TRP A 303 10.26 18.22 -5.12
CA TRP A 303 10.48 17.05 -4.25
C TRP A 303 11.35 17.34 -3.02
N ALA A 304 12.04 18.48 -3.02
CA ALA A 304 12.76 19.01 -1.85
C ALA A 304 11.87 19.86 -0.92
N GLY A 305 10.55 19.98 -1.23
CA GLY A 305 9.57 20.59 -0.35
C GLY A 305 9.25 22.06 -0.57
N CYS A 306 9.80 22.72 -1.61
CA CYS A 306 9.43 24.10 -1.91
C CYS A 306 7.96 24.20 -2.30
N THR A 307 7.26 25.22 -1.80
CA THR A 307 5.88 25.54 -2.14
C THR A 307 5.79 26.14 -3.56
N LYS A 308 4.57 26.18 -4.12
CA LYS A 308 4.36 26.84 -5.41
C LYS A 308 4.63 28.34 -5.35
N GLU A 309 4.34 28.96 -4.23
CA GLU A 309 4.60 30.37 -3.94
C GLU A 309 6.11 30.67 -3.99
N GLU A 310 6.92 29.86 -3.31
CA GLU A 310 8.38 30.00 -3.29
C GLU A 310 8.98 29.78 -4.69
N ILE A 311 8.51 28.76 -5.43
CA ILE A 311 8.96 28.50 -6.79
C ILE A 311 8.67 29.66 -7.72
N ARG A 312 7.45 30.22 -7.64
CA ARG A 312 7.04 31.34 -8.48
C ARG A 312 7.71 32.65 -8.09
N ALA A 313 7.92 32.87 -6.79
CA ALA A 313 8.68 34.03 -6.31
C ALA A 313 10.12 34.00 -6.83
N ALA A 314 10.77 32.82 -6.79
CA ALA A 314 12.13 32.64 -7.33
C ALA A 314 12.24 32.87 -8.84
N LEU A 315 11.14 32.77 -9.58
CA LEU A 315 11.04 33.06 -11.02
C LEU A 315 10.62 34.53 -11.31
N GLY A 316 10.44 35.35 -10.28
CA GLY A 316 9.92 36.72 -10.43
C GLY A 316 8.43 36.77 -10.84
N GLN A 317 7.69 35.67 -10.62
CA GLN A 317 6.28 35.50 -10.98
C GLN A 317 5.42 35.13 -9.75
N PRO A 318 5.40 35.96 -8.67
CA PRO A 318 4.73 35.60 -7.44
C PRO A 318 3.23 35.41 -7.64
N ILE A 319 2.65 34.50 -6.86
CA ILE A 319 1.19 34.34 -6.79
C ILE A 319 0.63 35.56 -6.04
N ARG A 320 -0.12 36.39 -6.72
CA ARG A 320 -0.80 37.49 -6.07
C ARG A 320 -1.98 36.95 -5.27
N SER A 321 -1.93 37.02 -3.94
CA SER A 321 -3.09 36.79 -3.10
C SER A 321 -4.18 37.83 -3.42
N LYS A 322 -5.43 37.37 -3.57
CA LYS A 322 -6.55 38.34 -3.53
C LYS A 322 -6.53 38.99 -2.16
N GLN A 323 -6.21 40.27 -2.09
CA GLN A 323 -6.62 41.05 -0.95
C GLN A 323 -8.15 41.01 -0.93
N MET A 324 -8.72 40.49 0.15
CA MET A 324 -10.12 40.68 0.47
C MET A 324 -10.37 42.20 0.60
N ALA A 325 -11.15 42.73 -0.31
CA ALA A 325 -11.76 44.03 -0.15
C ALA A 325 -13.06 43.88 0.65
#